data_21222597ac672625045f6327b6092aba
#
_entry.id   21222597ac672625045f6327b6092aba
#
_cell.length_a   1.000
_cell.length_b   1.000
_cell.length_c   1.000
_cell.angle_alpha   90.00
_cell.angle_beta   90.00
_cell.angle_gamma   90.00
#
_symmetry.space_group_name_H-M   'P 1'
#
loop_
_entity.id
_entity.type
_entity.pdbx_description
1 polymer ?
#
loop_
_entity_poly.entity_id
_entity_poly.type
_entity_poly.pdbx_seq_one_letter_code
_entity_poly.pdbx_strand_id
1 'polypeptide(L)'
;MKSDNAKKGIERAPHRSLFYAMGYTDEELSKPLVGVCCAKNEIIPGHIELDRIADAVKAGIRMAGGTPVEFPAIGVCDGIAMGHEGMKYSLVTRELIADSIECMAKAHQFDALVMIPNCDKIVPGMLMAAARLDLPTVFCSGGPMMPGHLPSHQEGNPYSDKNLSLTDMFEAVGAVASGKISEAQLREMEQIACPGCGACSGMFTANSMNCLTESLGLGLPGNGTIPAVTGKRIALAKHAGMKVMEMLEKGITARAMMTPAHFKNALAADMALGCSSNTILHLPAIAHEAGLQIDLHEVNEVSNRTPNLCHLAPAGHTFMCELDDAGGVQAVLAELAKKNLIDTSVMTVTGKTIAENINGVVNRNPEILRPIENPFSDNGGIAILFGNLAPNGTVVKRSACAKELMKHTGPARVFNDESEAMEAVQKQQIKKGDVVVIRYEGPKGGPGMREMLAVTAALAGQGLDKDVALITDGRFSGATRGASLGHCSPEAAVGGPIALVKEGDKITLDINAYSIKLEVSDEELQKRKAEWKAIEPKVKTGYLARYAKLVSSAHKGAILE
;
A
#
# COMPACT_ATOMS: atom_id res chain seq x y z
N MET A 1 23.93 15.42 -20.37
CA MET A 1 22.57 14.87 -20.24
C MET A 1 22.56 13.45 -20.79
N LYS A 2 21.82 12.52 -20.17
CA LYS A 2 21.65 11.16 -20.73
C LYS A 2 20.96 11.19 -22.08
N SER A 3 19.96 12.07 -22.23
CA SER A 3 19.21 12.26 -23.47
C SER A 3 20.07 12.73 -24.66
N ASP A 4 21.29 13.22 -24.43
CA ASP A 4 22.22 13.56 -25.51
C ASP A 4 22.59 12.33 -26.37
N ASN A 5 22.55 11.13 -25.79
CA ASN A 5 22.74 9.86 -26.51
C ASN A 5 21.69 9.64 -27.62
N ALA A 6 20.51 10.26 -27.53
CA ALA A 6 19.45 10.15 -28.53
C ALA A 6 19.33 11.39 -29.44
N LYS A 7 19.96 12.51 -29.11
CA LYS A 7 19.69 13.79 -29.82
C LYS A 7 20.91 14.59 -30.26
N LYS A 8 22.13 14.34 -29.72
CA LYS A 8 23.34 15.09 -30.10
C LYS A 8 24.25 14.33 -31.07
N GLY A 9 24.86 15.08 -32.00
CA GLY A 9 25.82 14.56 -32.97
C GLY A 9 25.19 14.26 -34.33
N ILE A 10 26.03 14.17 -35.36
CA ILE A 10 25.57 13.92 -36.74
C ILE A 10 24.97 12.51 -36.85
N GLU A 11 25.54 11.54 -36.17
CA GLU A 11 25.07 10.16 -36.11
C GLU A 11 23.69 9.98 -35.48
N ARG A 12 23.16 11.02 -34.81
CA ARG A 12 21.82 11.03 -34.23
C ARG A 12 20.76 11.71 -35.12
N ALA A 13 21.13 12.06 -36.36
CA ALA A 13 20.16 12.61 -37.31
C ALA A 13 18.94 11.67 -37.53
N PRO A 14 19.08 10.33 -37.67
CA PRO A 14 17.93 9.43 -37.78
C PRO A 14 17.02 9.47 -36.54
N HIS A 15 17.59 9.60 -35.34
CA HIS A 15 16.83 9.69 -34.09
C HIS A 15 16.03 11.00 -34.03
N ARG A 16 16.68 12.14 -34.38
CA ARG A 16 16.00 13.43 -34.44
C ARG A 16 14.86 13.46 -35.46
N SER A 17 15.02 12.74 -36.59
CA SER A 17 13.93 12.61 -37.57
C SER A 17 12.65 12.03 -36.96
N LEU A 18 12.79 11.07 -36.02
CA LEU A 18 11.63 10.49 -35.31
C LEU A 18 11.04 11.47 -34.31
N PHE A 19 11.86 12.27 -33.62
CA PHE A 19 11.35 13.34 -32.76
C PHE A 19 10.57 14.40 -33.57
N TYR A 20 11.11 14.83 -34.72
CA TYR A 20 10.40 15.75 -35.59
C TYR A 20 9.09 15.18 -36.15
N ALA A 21 9.04 13.86 -36.43
CA ALA A 21 7.80 13.20 -36.84
C ALA A 21 6.71 13.24 -35.76
N MET A 22 7.11 13.36 -34.48
CA MET A 22 6.20 13.54 -33.33
C MET A 22 5.89 15.01 -33.03
N GLY A 23 6.45 15.96 -33.83
CA GLY A 23 6.21 17.38 -33.69
C GLY A 23 7.12 18.13 -32.72
N TYR A 24 8.23 17.50 -32.26
CA TYR A 24 9.22 18.22 -31.44
C TYR A 24 9.98 19.24 -32.26
N THR A 25 10.34 20.36 -31.62
CA THR A 25 11.13 21.44 -32.23
C THR A 25 12.60 21.36 -31.82
N ASP A 26 13.47 22.10 -32.50
CA ASP A 26 14.89 22.22 -32.15
C ASP A 26 15.09 22.77 -30.73
N GLU A 27 14.25 23.73 -30.33
CA GLU A 27 14.29 24.32 -29.00
C GLU A 27 13.94 23.27 -27.92
N GLU A 28 12.97 22.39 -28.18
CA GLU A 28 12.61 21.32 -27.27
C GLU A 28 13.71 20.26 -27.19
N LEU A 29 14.31 19.88 -28.33
CA LEU A 29 15.41 18.91 -28.37
C LEU A 29 16.72 19.44 -27.77
N SER A 30 16.89 20.75 -27.65
CA SER A 30 18.03 21.35 -26.97
C SER A 30 17.99 21.20 -25.45
N LYS A 31 16.81 20.92 -24.88
CA LYS A 31 16.53 20.84 -23.44
C LYS A 31 16.64 19.40 -22.90
N PRO A 32 16.74 19.21 -21.57
CA PRO A 32 16.63 17.88 -20.96
C PRO A 32 15.28 17.21 -21.29
N LEU A 33 15.31 15.90 -21.57
CA LEU A 33 14.09 15.10 -21.74
C LEU A 33 13.68 14.50 -20.39
N VAL A 34 12.50 14.90 -19.92
CA VAL A 34 11.93 14.43 -18.66
C VAL A 34 10.81 13.44 -18.95
N GLY A 35 10.99 12.17 -18.55
CA GLY A 35 9.94 11.18 -18.65
C GLY A 35 8.82 11.46 -17.65
N VAL A 36 7.58 11.52 -18.13
CA VAL A 36 6.36 11.64 -17.31
C VAL A 36 5.64 10.30 -17.38
N CYS A 37 5.86 9.46 -16.35
CA CYS A 37 5.23 8.16 -16.27
C CYS A 37 3.84 8.29 -15.64
N CYS A 38 2.80 8.16 -16.44
CA CYS A 38 1.41 8.34 -16.02
C CYS A 38 0.64 7.02 -16.07
N ALA A 39 0.01 6.63 -14.96
CA ALA A 39 -0.79 5.41 -14.88
C ALA A 39 -2.28 5.64 -15.22
N LYS A 40 -2.61 6.66 -16.00
CA LYS A 40 -3.98 6.96 -16.45
C LYS A 40 -4.63 5.76 -17.12
N ASN A 41 -5.82 5.44 -16.71
CA ASN A 41 -6.71 4.46 -17.35
C ASN A 41 -8.17 4.73 -16.96
N GLU A 42 -9.11 4.05 -17.60
CA GLU A 42 -10.56 4.22 -17.38
C GLU A 42 -11.16 3.11 -16.50
N ILE A 43 -10.32 2.29 -15.85
CA ILE A 43 -10.74 1.16 -15.02
C ILE A 43 -10.71 1.53 -13.54
N ILE A 44 -9.67 2.26 -13.11
CA ILE A 44 -9.41 2.58 -11.71
C ILE A 44 -9.97 3.97 -11.40
N PRO A 45 -10.90 4.14 -10.45
CA PRO A 45 -11.43 5.46 -10.09
C PRO A 45 -10.34 6.48 -9.75
N GLY A 46 -9.26 6.04 -9.10
CA GLY A 46 -8.11 6.88 -8.77
C GLY A 46 -7.26 7.30 -9.97
N HIS A 47 -7.50 6.75 -11.16
CA HIS A 47 -6.68 6.95 -12.35
C HIS A 47 -7.39 7.65 -13.50
N ILE A 48 -8.71 7.81 -13.43
CA ILE A 48 -9.50 8.38 -14.56
C ILE A 48 -9.15 9.81 -14.90
N GLU A 49 -8.59 10.58 -13.96
CA GLU A 49 -8.24 12.00 -14.09
C GLU A 49 -6.71 12.25 -14.04
N LEU A 50 -5.89 11.19 -14.10
CA LEU A 50 -4.43 11.37 -14.03
C LEU A 50 -3.84 12.06 -15.26
N ASP A 51 -4.51 12.09 -16.39
CA ASP A 51 -4.16 12.91 -17.56
C ASP A 51 -4.12 14.40 -17.21
N ARG A 52 -5.07 14.91 -16.41
CA ARG A 52 -5.07 16.30 -15.93
C ARG A 52 -3.86 16.59 -15.03
N ILE A 53 -3.48 15.62 -14.19
CA ILE A 53 -2.27 15.72 -13.37
C ILE A 53 -1.02 15.71 -14.26
N ALA A 54 -0.96 14.82 -15.27
CA ALA A 54 0.14 14.76 -16.22
C ALA A 54 0.29 16.07 -17.01
N ASP A 55 -0.81 16.66 -17.47
CA ASP A 55 -0.78 17.95 -18.16
C ASP A 55 -0.25 19.08 -17.26
N ALA A 56 -0.64 19.11 -16.00
CA ALA A 56 -0.13 20.07 -15.03
C ALA A 56 1.37 19.86 -14.73
N VAL A 57 1.82 18.62 -14.60
CA VAL A 57 3.25 18.27 -14.45
C VAL A 57 4.04 18.71 -15.68
N LYS A 58 3.55 18.40 -16.88
CA LYS A 58 4.19 18.80 -18.16
C LYS A 58 4.28 20.33 -18.28
N ALA A 59 3.25 21.06 -17.86
CA ALA A 59 3.32 22.52 -17.78
C ALA A 59 4.43 23.00 -16.85
N GLY A 60 4.55 22.41 -15.65
CA GLY A 60 5.62 22.71 -14.69
C GLY A 60 7.02 22.44 -15.24
N ILE A 61 7.23 21.31 -15.93
CA ILE A 61 8.49 20.96 -16.59
C ILE A 61 8.86 22.01 -17.65
N ARG A 62 7.90 22.40 -18.50
CA ARG A 62 8.15 23.41 -19.54
C ARG A 62 8.47 24.78 -18.94
N MET A 63 7.77 25.19 -17.88
CA MET A 63 8.05 26.44 -17.14
C MET A 63 9.48 26.46 -16.57
N ALA A 64 10.00 25.32 -16.17
CA ALA A 64 11.36 25.18 -15.63
C ALA A 64 12.43 24.82 -16.69
N GLY A 65 12.08 24.89 -17.99
CA GLY A 65 13.05 24.75 -19.08
C GLY A 65 13.35 23.33 -19.52
N GLY A 66 12.53 22.35 -19.17
CA GLY A 66 12.62 20.96 -19.63
C GLY A 66 11.66 20.62 -20.76
N THR A 67 11.86 19.48 -21.41
CA THR A 67 10.96 18.90 -22.40
C THR A 67 10.34 17.63 -21.83
N PRO A 68 9.03 17.63 -21.52
CA PRO A 68 8.34 16.46 -20.99
C PRO A 68 8.00 15.46 -22.10
N VAL A 69 8.21 14.18 -21.80
CA VAL A 69 7.84 13.03 -22.66
C VAL A 69 6.98 12.09 -21.86
N GLU A 70 5.68 12.04 -22.14
CA GLU A 70 4.75 11.18 -21.43
C GLU A 70 4.78 9.74 -21.94
N PHE A 71 4.71 8.77 -21.02
CA PHE A 71 4.54 7.36 -21.33
C PHE A 71 3.68 6.67 -20.25
N PRO A 72 2.93 5.60 -20.60
CA PRO A 72 1.99 4.97 -19.69
C PRO A 72 2.66 3.98 -18.73
N ALA A 73 2.03 3.78 -17.57
CA ALA A 73 2.16 2.59 -16.74
C ALA A 73 0.81 1.89 -16.65
N ILE A 74 0.83 0.56 -16.51
CA ILE A 74 -0.37 -0.23 -16.26
C ILE A 74 -0.84 -0.09 -14.81
N GLY A 75 -2.07 -0.51 -14.52
CA GLY A 75 -2.60 -0.60 -13.17
C GLY A 75 -3.78 -1.57 -13.09
N VAL A 76 -3.94 -2.18 -11.92
CA VAL A 76 -5.09 -3.01 -11.55
C VAL A 76 -5.78 -2.33 -10.37
N CYS A 77 -7.10 -2.29 -10.38
CA CYS A 77 -7.90 -1.83 -9.25
C CYS A 77 -8.12 -2.98 -8.27
N ASP A 78 -7.53 -2.91 -7.09
CA ASP A 78 -7.69 -3.95 -6.06
C ASP A 78 -9.16 -4.09 -5.64
N GLY A 79 -9.89 -2.98 -5.52
CA GLY A 79 -11.32 -3.01 -5.16
C GLY A 79 -12.20 -3.75 -6.17
N ILE A 80 -11.97 -3.52 -7.47
CA ILE A 80 -12.72 -4.21 -8.55
C ILE A 80 -12.28 -5.68 -8.66
N ALA A 81 -11.00 -5.96 -8.42
CA ALA A 81 -10.45 -7.32 -8.48
C ALA A 81 -10.76 -8.18 -7.25
N MET A 82 -11.25 -7.56 -6.15
CA MET A 82 -11.50 -8.23 -4.87
C MET A 82 -12.54 -9.33 -4.99
N GLY A 83 -12.29 -10.50 -4.35
CA GLY A 83 -13.24 -11.61 -4.25
C GLY A 83 -13.35 -12.50 -5.51
N HIS A 84 -12.51 -12.30 -6.51
CA HIS A 84 -12.47 -13.18 -7.69
C HIS A 84 -11.02 -13.39 -8.21
N GLU A 85 -10.86 -14.22 -9.25
CA GLU A 85 -9.54 -14.58 -9.80
C GLU A 85 -8.66 -13.38 -10.21
N GLY A 86 -9.25 -12.25 -10.56
CA GLY A 86 -8.54 -11.01 -10.91
C GLY A 86 -7.62 -10.51 -9.80
N MET A 87 -7.93 -10.80 -8.52
CA MET A 87 -7.12 -10.33 -7.40
C MET A 87 -5.70 -10.93 -7.36
N LYS A 88 -5.49 -12.09 -7.97
CA LYS A 88 -4.16 -12.70 -8.15
C LYS A 88 -3.24 -11.85 -9.04
N TYR A 89 -3.81 -11.01 -9.90
CA TYR A 89 -3.06 -10.15 -10.81
C TYR A 89 -2.70 -8.79 -10.21
N SER A 90 -3.20 -8.43 -9.04
CA SER A 90 -2.90 -7.14 -8.42
C SER A 90 -1.43 -7.03 -8.03
N LEU A 91 -0.93 -7.81 -7.07
CA LEU A 91 0.44 -7.69 -6.57
C LEU A 91 1.50 -7.89 -7.66
N VAL A 92 1.26 -8.83 -8.57
CA VAL A 92 2.24 -9.15 -9.62
C VAL A 92 2.46 -7.99 -10.59
N THR A 93 1.49 -7.06 -10.71
CA THR A 93 1.67 -5.84 -11.53
C THR A 93 2.69 -4.88 -10.94
N ARG A 94 2.99 -4.92 -9.63
CA ARG A 94 4.04 -4.14 -9.01
C ARG A 94 5.39 -4.37 -9.71
N GLU A 95 5.73 -5.63 -9.96
CA GLU A 95 6.96 -6.01 -10.66
C GLU A 95 6.93 -5.58 -12.14
N LEU A 96 5.82 -5.86 -12.84
CA LEU A 96 5.65 -5.44 -14.25
C LEU A 96 5.76 -3.93 -14.42
N ILE A 97 5.22 -3.15 -13.50
CA ILE A 97 5.31 -1.69 -13.50
C ILE A 97 6.78 -1.28 -13.36
N ALA A 98 7.50 -1.83 -12.38
CA ALA A 98 8.90 -1.53 -12.17
C ALA A 98 9.75 -1.87 -13.40
N ASP A 99 9.58 -3.08 -13.95
CA ASP A 99 10.30 -3.56 -15.13
C ASP A 99 10.00 -2.74 -16.39
N SER A 100 8.72 -2.43 -16.63
CA SER A 100 8.33 -1.67 -17.82
C SER A 100 8.87 -0.24 -17.79
N ILE A 101 8.83 0.43 -16.63
CA ILE A 101 9.36 1.78 -16.47
C ILE A 101 10.88 1.79 -16.63
N GLU A 102 11.57 0.80 -16.05
CA GLU A 102 13.00 0.63 -16.24
C GLU A 102 13.36 0.52 -17.73
N CYS A 103 12.66 -0.37 -18.46
CA CYS A 103 12.86 -0.54 -19.90
C CYS A 103 12.64 0.77 -20.68
N MET A 104 11.53 1.47 -20.40
CA MET A 104 11.21 2.72 -21.07
C MET A 104 12.25 3.81 -20.80
N ALA A 105 12.61 4.01 -19.54
CA ALA A 105 13.54 5.06 -19.15
C ALA A 105 14.97 4.83 -19.69
N LYS A 106 15.44 3.59 -19.63
CA LYS A 106 16.79 3.23 -20.14
C LYS A 106 16.85 3.25 -21.67
N ALA A 107 15.82 2.73 -22.35
CA ALA A 107 15.79 2.71 -23.83
C ALA A 107 15.74 4.12 -24.42
N HIS A 108 14.97 5.04 -23.80
CA HIS A 108 14.77 6.39 -24.32
C HIS A 108 15.67 7.45 -23.66
N GLN A 109 16.54 7.04 -22.73
CA GLN A 109 17.60 7.87 -22.14
C GLN A 109 17.08 9.15 -21.49
N PHE A 110 16.01 9.06 -20.68
CA PHE A 110 15.50 10.22 -19.95
C PHE A 110 16.52 10.75 -18.94
N ASP A 111 16.53 12.08 -18.77
CA ASP A 111 17.42 12.77 -17.84
C ASP A 111 16.86 12.79 -16.42
N ALA A 112 15.53 12.81 -16.28
CA ALA A 112 14.79 12.83 -15.04
C ALA A 112 13.39 12.21 -15.24
N LEU A 113 12.68 11.93 -14.14
CA LEU A 113 11.36 11.30 -14.16
C LEU A 113 10.36 12.01 -13.23
N VAL A 114 9.11 12.14 -13.67
CA VAL A 114 8.00 12.39 -12.76
C VAL A 114 7.06 11.18 -12.81
N MET A 115 6.80 10.60 -11.64
CA MET A 115 5.96 9.43 -11.47
C MET A 115 4.56 9.84 -11.01
N ILE A 116 3.53 9.42 -11.75
CA ILE A 116 2.13 9.78 -11.49
C ILE A 116 1.29 8.51 -11.22
N PRO A 117 1.43 7.94 -10.01
CA PRO A 117 0.60 6.81 -9.55
C PRO A 117 -0.63 7.31 -8.80
N ASN A 118 -1.51 6.39 -8.39
CA ASN A 118 -2.48 6.66 -7.33
C ASN A 118 -3.02 5.43 -6.59
N CYS A 119 -2.91 4.21 -7.13
CA CYS A 119 -3.50 3.01 -6.54
C CYS A 119 -2.45 2.04 -6.00
N ASP A 120 -2.92 1.00 -5.30
CA ASP A 120 -2.22 0.13 -4.35
C ASP A 120 -0.85 -0.40 -4.79
N LYS A 121 -0.75 -0.95 -6.00
CA LYS A 121 0.49 -1.60 -6.48
C LYS A 121 1.27 -0.73 -7.43
N ILE A 122 0.63 0.34 -7.94
CA ILE A 122 1.26 1.28 -8.86
C ILE A 122 2.25 2.16 -8.11
N VAL A 123 1.89 2.66 -6.93
CA VAL A 123 2.78 3.49 -6.12
C VAL A 123 4.08 2.74 -5.77
N PRO A 124 4.04 1.54 -5.14
CA PRO A 124 5.27 0.81 -4.85
C PRO A 124 6.02 0.34 -6.09
N GLY A 125 5.33 -0.05 -7.17
CA GLY A 125 6.00 -0.42 -8.43
C GLY A 125 6.80 0.74 -9.04
N MET A 126 6.25 1.95 -9.02
CA MET A 126 6.96 3.16 -9.44
C MET A 126 8.11 3.53 -8.51
N LEU A 127 7.97 3.32 -7.19
CA LEU A 127 9.05 3.53 -6.22
C LEU A 127 10.21 2.55 -6.44
N MET A 128 9.92 1.28 -6.73
CA MET A 128 10.92 0.27 -7.12
C MET A 128 11.66 0.69 -8.38
N ALA A 129 10.93 1.15 -9.42
CA ALA A 129 11.55 1.65 -10.65
C ALA A 129 12.45 2.86 -10.40
N ALA A 130 12.01 3.82 -9.56
CA ALA A 130 12.81 4.99 -9.20
C ALA A 130 14.10 4.59 -8.48
N ALA A 131 14.04 3.61 -7.57
CA ALA A 131 15.19 3.04 -6.88
C ALA A 131 16.20 2.39 -7.84
N ARG A 132 15.72 1.57 -8.80
CA ARG A 132 16.58 0.91 -9.81
C ARG A 132 17.26 1.89 -10.74
N LEU A 133 16.52 2.88 -11.22
CA LEU A 133 16.99 3.84 -12.23
C LEU A 133 17.95 4.87 -11.66
N ASP A 134 17.73 5.25 -10.41
CA ASP A 134 18.49 6.28 -9.69
C ASP A 134 18.69 7.55 -10.53
N LEU A 135 17.58 8.03 -11.10
CA LEU A 135 17.47 9.32 -11.78
C LEU A 135 16.88 10.36 -10.83
N PRO A 136 17.06 11.66 -11.08
CA PRO A 136 16.24 12.69 -10.46
C PRO A 136 14.78 12.39 -10.67
N THR A 137 14.04 12.13 -9.58
CA THR A 137 12.64 11.65 -9.66
C THR A 137 11.78 12.34 -8.62
N VAL A 138 10.60 12.80 -9.02
CA VAL A 138 9.57 13.35 -8.13
C VAL A 138 8.28 12.56 -8.32
N PHE A 139 7.60 12.26 -7.21
CA PHE A 139 6.28 11.64 -7.22
C PHE A 139 5.18 12.69 -7.10
N CYS A 140 4.16 12.56 -7.93
CA CYS A 140 2.94 13.36 -7.88
C CYS A 140 1.73 12.44 -7.98
N SER A 141 1.23 11.98 -6.84
CA SER A 141 0.06 11.09 -6.80
C SER A 141 -1.22 11.81 -7.20
N GLY A 142 -2.23 11.06 -7.66
CA GLY A 142 -3.52 11.64 -8.04
C GLY A 142 -4.33 12.20 -6.86
N GLY A 143 -4.03 11.78 -5.64
CA GLY A 143 -4.71 12.18 -4.40
C GLY A 143 -5.88 11.29 -4.01
N PRO A 144 -6.33 11.37 -2.74
CA PRO A 144 -7.46 10.62 -2.24
C PRO A 144 -8.80 11.12 -2.78
N MET A 145 -9.76 10.21 -2.88
CA MET A 145 -11.17 10.49 -3.15
C MET A 145 -11.81 11.15 -1.92
N MET A 146 -12.83 11.97 -2.15
CA MET A 146 -13.74 12.39 -1.07
C MET A 146 -14.60 11.21 -0.62
N PRO A 147 -14.99 11.12 0.67
CA PRO A 147 -16.00 10.15 1.09
C PRO A 147 -17.35 10.48 0.47
N GLY A 148 -18.18 9.48 0.22
CA GLY A 148 -19.59 9.70 -0.07
C GLY A 148 -20.36 10.07 1.19
N HIS A 149 -21.52 10.73 1.04
CA HIS A 149 -22.38 11.04 2.17
C HIS A 149 -23.79 10.51 1.91
N LEU A 150 -24.25 9.59 2.77
CA LEU A 150 -25.61 9.06 2.69
C LEU A 150 -26.57 9.99 3.47
N PRO A 151 -27.54 10.61 2.79
CA PRO A 151 -28.48 11.51 3.46
C PRO A 151 -29.34 10.82 4.53
N SER A 152 -29.91 11.63 5.46
CA SER A 152 -30.66 11.15 6.64
C SER A 152 -32.05 10.57 6.36
N HIS A 153 -32.48 10.50 5.08
CA HIS A 153 -33.83 10.03 4.71
C HIS A 153 -34.01 8.51 4.71
N GLN A 154 -32.96 7.74 4.93
CA GLN A 154 -33.03 6.27 4.98
C GLN A 154 -33.33 5.78 6.39
N GLU A 155 -34.63 5.81 6.77
CA GLU A 155 -35.07 5.35 8.08
C GLU A 155 -34.71 3.87 8.31
N GLY A 156 -34.14 3.57 9.49
CA GLY A 156 -33.69 2.22 9.85
C GLY A 156 -32.38 1.76 9.24
N ASN A 157 -31.76 2.53 8.33
CA ASN A 157 -30.45 2.21 7.81
C ASN A 157 -29.35 2.68 8.78
N PRO A 158 -28.47 1.78 9.28
CA PRO A 158 -27.41 2.15 10.23
C PRO A 158 -26.33 3.06 9.61
N TYR A 159 -26.30 3.20 8.29
CA TYR A 159 -25.39 4.08 7.54
C TYR A 159 -25.99 5.45 7.22
N SER A 160 -27.27 5.68 7.54
CA SER A 160 -27.96 6.96 7.30
C SER A 160 -27.27 8.10 8.02
N ASP A 161 -27.17 9.27 7.36
CA ASP A 161 -26.48 10.47 7.83
C ASP A 161 -24.97 10.25 8.15
N LYS A 162 -24.31 9.39 7.37
CA LYS A 162 -22.89 9.07 7.54
C LYS A 162 -22.10 9.26 6.26
N ASN A 163 -20.83 9.57 6.44
CA ASN A 163 -19.85 9.48 5.37
C ASN A 163 -19.52 8.01 5.12
N LEU A 164 -19.44 7.64 3.84
CA LEU A 164 -19.22 6.27 3.37
C LEU A 164 -17.90 6.15 2.63
N SER A 165 -17.36 4.95 2.69
CA SER A 165 -16.21 4.50 1.90
C SER A 165 -16.52 3.16 1.22
N LEU A 166 -15.60 2.66 0.42
CA LEU A 166 -15.69 1.33 -0.18
C LEU A 166 -15.81 0.22 0.89
N THR A 167 -15.21 0.40 2.09
CA THR A 167 -15.31 -0.60 3.17
C THR A 167 -16.75 -0.74 3.65
N ASP A 168 -17.46 0.39 3.78
CA ASP A 168 -18.86 0.38 4.22
C ASP A 168 -19.74 -0.40 3.23
N MET A 169 -19.38 -0.41 1.93
CA MET A 169 -20.07 -1.21 0.92
C MET A 169 -19.86 -2.72 1.12
N PHE A 170 -18.64 -3.15 1.45
CA PHE A 170 -18.39 -4.57 1.77
C PHE A 170 -19.14 -5.00 3.03
N GLU A 171 -19.22 -4.14 4.06
CA GLU A 171 -20.00 -4.39 5.28
C GLU A 171 -21.51 -4.40 5.01
N ALA A 172 -21.98 -3.50 4.14
CA ALA A 172 -23.39 -3.40 3.76
C ALA A 172 -23.93 -4.65 3.05
N VAL A 173 -23.09 -5.35 2.26
CA VAL A 173 -23.44 -6.66 1.69
C VAL A 173 -23.79 -7.67 2.80
N GLY A 174 -23.00 -7.71 3.88
CA GLY A 174 -23.29 -8.53 5.06
C GLY A 174 -24.57 -8.06 5.80
N ALA A 175 -24.81 -6.75 5.84
CA ALA A 175 -26.01 -6.18 6.45
C ALA A 175 -27.30 -6.56 5.70
N VAL A 176 -27.27 -6.62 4.36
CA VAL A 176 -28.39 -7.16 3.55
C VAL A 176 -28.61 -8.64 3.85
N ALA A 177 -27.54 -9.45 3.85
CA ALA A 177 -27.64 -10.89 4.12
C ALA A 177 -28.22 -11.19 5.52
N SER A 178 -28.02 -10.28 6.49
CA SER A 178 -28.58 -10.38 7.86
C SER A 178 -29.93 -9.65 8.03
N GLY A 179 -30.49 -9.07 6.98
CA GLY A 179 -31.78 -8.37 7.01
C GLY A 179 -31.77 -7.02 7.74
N LYS A 180 -30.57 -6.44 8.00
CA LYS A 180 -30.44 -5.12 8.67
C LYS A 180 -30.75 -3.96 7.73
N ILE A 181 -30.49 -4.11 6.43
CA ILE A 181 -30.86 -3.16 5.38
C ILE A 181 -31.46 -3.93 4.20
N SER A 182 -32.25 -3.24 3.38
CA SER A 182 -32.84 -3.78 2.15
C SER A 182 -31.87 -3.67 0.96
N GLU A 183 -32.12 -4.46 -0.10
CA GLU A 183 -31.38 -4.32 -1.37
C GLU A 183 -31.56 -2.92 -1.99
N ALA A 184 -32.73 -2.28 -1.82
CA ALA A 184 -32.96 -0.93 -2.31
C ALA A 184 -32.08 0.10 -1.59
N GLN A 185 -31.91 -0.02 -0.27
CA GLN A 185 -31.00 0.82 0.51
C GLN A 185 -29.54 0.58 0.10
N LEU A 186 -29.13 -0.68 -0.08
CA LEU A 186 -27.81 -1.00 -0.61
C LEU A 186 -27.58 -0.35 -1.98
N ARG A 187 -28.56 -0.43 -2.87
CA ARG A 187 -28.47 0.15 -4.22
C ARG A 187 -28.27 1.65 -4.22
N GLU A 188 -28.86 2.37 -3.29
CA GLU A 188 -28.63 3.81 -3.11
C GLU A 188 -27.20 4.07 -2.58
N MET A 189 -26.75 3.29 -1.61
CA MET A 189 -25.38 3.40 -1.08
C MET A 189 -24.32 3.17 -2.16
N GLU A 190 -24.51 2.19 -3.07
CA GLU A 190 -23.60 1.92 -4.20
C GLU A 190 -23.31 3.15 -5.05
N GLN A 191 -24.30 4.01 -5.28
CA GLN A 191 -24.18 5.18 -6.14
C GLN A 191 -23.49 6.37 -5.44
N ILE A 192 -23.41 6.33 -4.10
CA ILE A 192 -22.97 7.44 -3.25
C ILE A 192 -21.57 7.18 -2.67
N ALA A 193 -21.27 5.95 -2.27
CA ALA A 193 -20.09 5.62 -1.45
C ALA A 193 -18.75 6.04 -2.08
N CYS A 194 -18.64 6.04 -3.41
CA CYS A 194 -17.44 6.43 -4.14
C CYS A 194 -17.79 7.57 -5.12
N PRO A 195 -17.81 8.84 -4.67
CA PRO A 195 -18.47 9.93 -5.41
C PRO A 195 -17.66 10.51 -6.57
N GLY A 196 -16.43 10.05 -6.83
CA GLY A 196 -15.63 10.63 -7.91
C GLY A 196 -14.24 10.03 -8.07
N CYS A 197 -13.33 10.82 -8.65
CA CYS A 197 -11.94 10.41 -8.86
C CYS A 197 -11.13 10.47 -7.56
N GLY A 198 -10.05 9.70 -7.51
CA GLY A 198 -9.11 9.63 -6.40
C GLY A 198 -8.87 8.19 -5.92
N ALA A 199 -7.80 7.99 -5.16
CA ALA A 199 -7.59 6.76 -4.39
C ALA A 199 -8.71 6.63 -3.34
N CYS A 200 -8.84 5.47 -2.71
CA CYS A 200 -9.84 5.26 -1.67
C CYS A 200 -9.85 6.40 -0.63
N SER A 201 -11.02 6.75 -0.06
CA SER A 201 -11.14 7.86 0.89
C SER A 201 -10.50 7.59 2.27
N GLY A 202 -10.24 6.32 2.62
CA GLY A 202 -9.61 5.92 3.90
C GLY A 202 -8.12 5.60 3.79
N MET A 203 -7.50 5.22 4.93
CA MET A 203 -6.10 4.82 5.02
C MET A 203 -5.92 3.34 4.62
N PHE A 204 -6.21 3.05 3.35
CA PHE A 204 -5.96 1.76 2.72
C PHE A 204 -4.58 1.78 2.06
N THR A 205 -4.22 0.73 1.32
CA THR A 205 -2.86 0.58 0.80
C THR A 205 -2.43 1.72 -0.11
N ALA A 206 -3.32 2.20 -1.00
CA ALA A 206 -3.02 3.31 -1.91
C ALA A 206 -2.59 4.57 -1.14
N ASN A 207 -3.41 5.04 -0.21
CA ASN A 207 -3.11 6.23 0.59
C ASN A 207 -1.96 6.02 1.56
N SER A 208 -1.82 4.81 2.13
CA SER A 208 -0.65 4.44 2.92
C SER A 208 0.63 4.68 2.13
N MET A 209 0.73 4.11 0.93
CA MET A 209 1.93 4.27 0.09
C MET A 209 2.11 5.70 -0.42
N ASN A 210 1.03 6.44 -0.71
CA ASN A 210 1.11 7.86 -1.09
C ASN A 210 1.64 8.73 0.07
N CYS A 211 1.21 8.49 1.30
CA CYS A 211 1.73 9.16 2.50
C CYS A 211 3.19 8.78 2.79
N LEU A 212 3.53 7.49 2.64
CA LEU A 212 4.91 7.03 2.83
C LEU A 212 5.86 7.53 1.74
N THR A 213 5.39 7.75 0.51
CA THR A 213 6.17 8.42 -0.54
C THR A 213 6.56 9.85 -0.15
N GLU A 214 5.66 10.58 0.52
CA GLU A 214 5.93 11.90 1.09
C GLU A 214 6.90 11.79 2.28
N SER A 215 6.70 10.82 3.17
CA SER A 215 7.56 10.59 4.35
C SER A 215 8.97 10.13 3.98
N LEU A 216 9.13 9.39 2.88
CA LEU A 216 10.42 9.06 2.26
C LEU A 216 11.11 10.30 1.66
N GLY A 217 10.39 11.40 1.48
CA GLY A 217 10.93 12.61 0.86
C GLY A 217 10.86 12.63 -0.66
N LEU A 218 10.19 11.68 -1.33
CA LEU A 218 10.05 11.59 -2.80
C LEU A 218 8.80 12.30 -3.33
N GLY A 219 7.83 12.63 -2.48
CA GLY A 219 6.66 13.45 -2.77
C GLY A 219 6.77 14.83 -2.13
N LEU A 220 6.21 15.84 -2.77
CA LEU A 220 6.07 17.17 -2.18
C LEU A 220 5.09 17.15 -1.01
N PRO A 221 5.21 18.07 -0.02
CA PRO A 221 4.22 18.24 1.04
C PRO A 221 2.78 18.32 0.52
N GLY A 222 1.91 17.44 1.05
CA GLY A 222 0.54 17.27 0.59
C GLY A 222 0.34 16.23 -0.51
N ASN A 223 1.41 15.56 -0.95
CA ASN A 223 1.31 14.49 -1.94
C ASN A 223 0.36 13.38 -1.51
N GLY A 224 0.41 12.97 -0.24
CA GLY A 224 -0.41 11.87 0.29
C GLY A 224 -1.85 12.26 0.64
N THR A 225 -2.16 13.54 0.88
CA THR A 225 -3.42 13.92 1.54
C THR A 225 -4.30 14.90 0.78
N ILE A 226 -3.74 15.79 -0.05
CA ILE A 226 -4.56 16.75 -0.82
C ILE A 226 -5.57 16.00 -1.69
N PRO A 227 -6.90 16.24 -1.54
CA PRO A 227 -7.90 15.52 -2.31
C PRO A 227 -7.77 15.72 -3.83
N ALA A 228 -8.08 14.67 -4.60
CA ALA A 228 -7.93 14.61 -6.04
C ALA A 228 -8.66 15.72 -6.80
N VAL A 229 -9.84 16.11 -6.31
CA VAL A 229 -10.75 17.07 -6.98
C VAL A 229 -10.38 18.54 -6.76
N THR A 230 -9.36 18.84 -5.95
CA THR A 230 -9.05 20.22 -5.55
C THR A 230 -8.08 20.91 -6.50
N GLY A 231 -8.21 22.24 -6.63
CA GLY A 231 -7.24 23.06 -7.35
C GLY A 231 -5.82 23.01 -6.74
N LYS A 232 -5.70 22.75 -5.42
CA LYS A 232 -4.41 22.53 -4.73
C LYS A 232 -3.67 21.34 -5.34
N ARG A 233 -4.35 20.24 -5.71
CA ARG A 233 -3.76 19.07 -6.37
C ARG A 233 -3.13 19.42 -7.71
N ILE A 234 -3.81 20.24 -8.51
CA ILE A 234 -3.28 20.72 -9.80
C ILE A 234 -2.07 21.65 -9.61
N ALA A 235 -2.11 22.52 -8.60
CA ALA A 235 -0.96 23.36 -8.27
C ALA A 235 0.25 22.54 -7.83
N LEU A 236 0.03 21.52 -6.97
CA LEU A 236 1.06 20.57 -6.54
C LEU A 236 1.71 19.87 -7.75
N ALA A 237 0.91 19.45 -8.72
CA ALA A 237 1.40 18.79 -9.93
C ALA A 237 2.32 19.70 -10.76
N LYS A 238 1.98 20.97 -10.91
CA LYS A 238 2.87 21.96 -11.57
C LYS A 238 4.18 22.13 -10.79
N HIS A 239 4.12 22.23 -9.46
CA HIS A 239 5.31 22.33 -8.61
C HIS A 239 6.17 21.07 -8.72
N ALA A 240 5.58 19.87 -8.80
CA ALA A 240 6.33 18.62 -9.00
C ALA A 240 7.13 18.64 -10.32
N GLY A 241 6.51 19.13 -11.40
CA GLY A 241 7.18 19.32 -12.69
C GLY A 241 8.31 20.35 -12.66
N MET A 242 8.16 21.44 -11.90
CA MET A 242 9.23 22.42 -11.71
C MET A 242 10.36 21.83 -10.83
N LYS A 243 10.00 21.09 -9.80
CA LYS A 243 10.94 20.56 -8.81
C LYS A 243 11.85 19.47 -9.37
N VAL A 244 11.36 18.63 -10.29
CA VAL A 244 12.22 17.61 -10.93
C VAL A 244 13.34 18.24 -11.75
N MET A 245 13.09 19.42 -12.33
CA MET A 245 14.13 20.18 -13.07
C MET A 245 15.19 20.74 -12.12
N GLU A 246 14.79 21.27 -10.97
CA GLU A 246 15.72 21.71 -9.92
C GLU A 246 16.58 20.53 -9.40
N MET A 247 15.99 19.37 -9.19
CA MET A 247 16.73 18.16 -8.80
C MET A 247 17.74 17.73 -9.86
N LEU A 248 17.34 17.77 -11.13
CA LEU A 248 18.24 17.48 -12.24
C LEU A 248 19.44 18.43 -12.28
N GLU A 249 19.19 19.73 -12.12
CA GLU A 249 20.24 20.76 -12.08
C GLU A 249 21.22 20.53 -10.92
N LYS A 250 20.72 20.14 -9.75
CA LYS A 250 21.51 19.87 -8.54
C LYS A 250 22.14 18.45 -8.53
N GLY A 251 21.82 17.60 -9.49
CA GLY A 251 22.29 16.21 -9.52
C GLY A 251 21.75 15.34 -8.38
N ILE A 252 20.57 15.67 -7.83
CA ILE A 252 19.93 14.91 -6.73
C ILE A 252 19.09 13.80 -7.33
N THR A 253 19.45 12.55 -7.06
CA THR A 253 18.77 11.36 -7.60
C THR A 253 17.81 10.72 -6.58
N ALA A 254 17.00 9.75 -7.03
CA ALA A 254 16.00 9.10 -6.18
C ALA A 254 16.62 8.42 -4.93
N ARG A 255 17.77 7.76 -5.08
CA ARG A 255 18.43 7.07 -3.96
C ARG A 255 18.94 8.02 -2.88
N ALA A 256 19.12 9.31 -3.18
CA ALA A 256 19.44 10.31 -2.14
C ALA A 256 18.34 10.42 -1.08
N MET A 257 17.08 10.09 -1.42
CA MET A 257 15.92 10.00 -0.52
C MET A 257 15.56 8.55 -0.16
N MET A 258 16.43 7.58 -0.43
CA MET A 258 16.20 6.16 -0.12
C MET A 258 17.34 5.60 0.75
N THR A 259 17.73 6.33 1.77
CA THR A 259 18.74 5.90 2.76
C THR A 259 18.05 5.17 3.93
N PRO A 260 18.81 4.44 4.77
CA PRO A 260 18.23 3.80 5.97
C PRO A 260 17.44 4.78 6.86
N ALA A 261 17.90 6.03 7.00
CA ALA A 261 17.19 7.05 7.78
C ALA A 261 15.83 7.40 7.17
N HIS A 262 15.73 7.52 5.85
CA HIS A 262 14.45 7.77 5.16
C HIS A 262 13.47 6.61 5.36
N PHE A 263 13.91 5.36 5.25
CA PHE A 263 13.06 4.19 5.51
C PHE A 263 12.60 4.12 6.98
N LYS A 264 13.47 4.47 7.94
CA LYS A 264 13.08 4.57 9.36
C LYS A 264 12.04 5.67 9.60
N ASN A 265 12.17 6.81 8.93
CA ASN A 265 11.18 7.88 8.98
C ASN A 265 9.84 7.44 8.38
N ALA A 266 9.88 6.74 7.24
CA ALA A 266 8.68 6.17 6.62
C ALA A 266 8.00 5.14 7.53
N LEU A 267 8.75 4.25 8.17
CA LEU A 267 8.22 3.29 9.14
C LEU A 267 7.62 4.00 10.37
N ALA A 268 8.24 5.07 10.88
CA ALA A 268 7.66 5.84 11.98
C ALA A 268 6.34 6.53 11.56
N ALA A 269 6.29 7.10 10.36
CA ALA A 269 5.05 7.65 9.81
C ALA A 269 3.98 6.58 9.59
N ASP A 270 4.35 5.39 9.12
CA ASP A 270 3.50 4.21 8.95
C ASP A 270 2.81 3.83 10.27
N MET A 271 3.59 3.76 11.35
CA MET A 271 3.11 3.44 12.69
C MET A 271 2.17 4.51 13.25
N ALA A 272 2.53 5.79 13.06
CA ALA A 272 1.75 6.91 13.56
C ALA A 272 0.40 7.07 12.83
N LEU A 273 0.39 6.88 11.51
CA LEU A 273 -0.80 6.95 10.67
C LEU A 273 -1.72 5.73 10.80
N GLY A 274 -1.21 4.58 11.27
CA GLY A 274 -1.93 3.31 11.26
C GLY A 274 -2.24 2.81 9.85
N CYS A 275 -1.22 2.76 9.01
CA CYS A 275 -1.30 2.38 7.60
C CYS A 275 -1.74 0.91 7.39
N SER A 276 -1.83 0.50 6.15
CA SER A 276 -2.14 -0.88 5.74
C SER A 276 -0.97 -1.82 6.05
N SER A 277 -1.26 -3.06 6.48
CA SER A 277 -0.25 -4.12 6.63
C SER A 277 0.55 -4.40 5.34
N ASN A 278 0.01 -4.04 4.17
CA ASN A 278 0.71 -4.16 2.90
C ASN A 278 1.99 -3.31 2.80
N THR A 279 2.13 -2.25 3.61
CA THR A 279 3.35 -1.45 3.67
C THR A 279 4.56 -2.30 4.06
N ILE A 280 4.36 -3.30 4.93
CA ILE A 280 5.39 -4.26 5.37
C ILE A 280 5.78 -5.26 4.27
N LEU A 281 5.05 -5.30 3.18
CA LEU A 281 5.45 -6.00 1.96
C LEU A 281 6.15 -5.05 0.98
N HIS A 282 5.64 -3.81 0.87
CA HIS A 282 6.10 -2.87 -0.15
C HIS A 282 7.38 -2.13 0.24
N LEU A 283 7.53 -1.69 1.50
CA LEU A 283 8.76 -1.03 1.94
C LEU A 283 10.01 -1.93 1.83
N PRO A 284 9.97 -3.22 2.24
CA PRO A 284 11.09 -4.14 1.98
C PRO A 284 11.42 -4.31 0.49
N ALA A 285 10.40 -4.38 -0.38
CA ALA A 285 10.61 -4.47 -1.83
C ALA A 285 11.30 -3.22 -2.41
N ILE A 286 10.88 -2.03 -1.99
CA ILE A 286 11.47 -0.76 -2.41
C ILE A 286 12.90 -0.63 -1.86
N ALA A 287 13.13 -1.00 -0.59
CA ALA A 287 14.45 -0.98 0.02
C ALA A 287 15.43 -1.92 -0.71
N HIS A 288 14.97 -3.13 -1.09
CA HIS A 288 15.75 -4.06 -1.88
C HIS A 288 16.25 -3.44 -3.19
N GLU A 289 15.38 -2.76 -3.93
CA GLU A 289 15.74 -2.07 -5.18
C GLU A 289 16.71 -0.90 -4.96
N ALA A 290 16.69 -0.32 -3.77
CA ALA A 290 17.68 0.67 -3.36
C ALA A 290 19.02 0.06 -2.87
N GLY A 291 19.13 -1.27 -2.83
CA GLY A 291 20.30 -1.99 -2.30
C GLY A 291 20.33 -2.10 -0.78
N LEU A 292 19.18 -1.96 -0.12
CA LEU A 292 19.00 -2.01 1.33
C LEU A 292 18.12 -3.20 1.73
N GLN A 293 18.14 -3.52 3.03
CA GLN A 293 17.25 -4.51 3.63
C GLN A 293 16.55 -3.91 4.83
N ILE A 294 15.27 -4.24 5.01
CA ILE A 294 14.50 -3.91 6.21
C ILE A 294 14.34 -5.19 7.02
N ASP A 295 14.90 -5.19 8.24
CA ASP A 295 14.66 -6.27 9.20
C ASP A 295 13.29 -6.10 9.85
N LEU A 296 12.48 -7.16 9.82
CA LEU A 296 11.15 -7.14 10.41
C LEU A 296 11.18 -7.02 11.95
N HIS A 297 12.28 -7.40 12.62
CA HIS A 297 12.48 -7.10 14.04
C HIS A 297 12.66 -5.60 14.29
N GLU A 298 13.40 -4.90 13.42
CA GLU A 298 13.56 -3.44 13.48
C GLU A 298 12.21 -2.72 13.29
N VAL A 299 11.30 -3.27 12.46
CA VAL A 299 9.94 -2.75 12.32
C VAL A 299 9.19 -2.77 13.65
N ASN A 300 9.31 -3.85 14.44
CA ASN A 300 8.72 -3.91 15.78
C ASN A 300 9.35 -2.91 16.75
N GLU A 301 10.67 -2.68 16.66
CA GLU A 301 11.34 -1.65 17.47
C GLU A 301 10.78 -0.26 17.16
N VAL A 302 10.61 0.06 15.87
CA VAL A 302 9.96 1.32 15.45
C VAL A 302 8.52 1.39 15.96
N SER A 303 7.75 0.30 15.81
CA SER A 303 6.36 0.22 16.29
C SER A 303 6.25 0.43 17.81
N ASN A 304 7.18 -0.12 18.59
CA ASN A 304 7.17 0.01 20.05
C ASN A 304 7.39 1.43 20.54
N ARG A 305 8.23 2.20 19.85
CA ARG A 305 8.59 3.58 20.25
C ARG A 305 7.70 4.65 19.62
N THR A 306 6.95 4.30 18.56
CA THR A 306 6.16 5.27 17.79
C THR A 306 4.69 5.11 18.12
N PRO A 307 4.05 6.09 18.75
CA PRO A 307 2.63 6.03 19.08
C PRO A 307 1.75 6.13 17.83
N ASN A 308 0.55 5.55 17.90
CA ASN A 308 -0.47 5.72 16.87
C ASN A 308 -1.22 7.03 17.10
N LEU A 309 -1.16 7.93 16.12
CA LEU A 309 -1.71 9.28 16.22
C LEU A 309 -3.00 9.49 15.44
N CYS A 310 -3.36 8.55 14.56
CA CYS A 310 -4.53 8.67 13.68
C CYS A 310 -5.38 7.41 13.70
N HIS A 311 -6.70 7.58 13.77
CA HIS A 311 -7.69 6.51 13.59
C HIS A 311 -8.52 6.75 12.33
N LEU A 312 -7.86 6.66 11.18
CA LEU A 312 -8.50 6.80 9.87
C LEU A 312 -9.27 5.51 9.50
N ALA A 313 -10.31 5.63 8.68
CA ALA A 313 -11.02 4.46 8.15
C ALA A 313 -10.02 3.45 7.54
N PRO A 314 -10.12 2.14 7.83
CA PRO A 314 -11.20 1.43 8.51
C PRO A 314 -11.05 1.33 10.04
N ALA A 315 -9.94 1.79 10.64
CA ALA A 315 -9.72 1.71 12.09
C ALA A 315 -10.66 2.66 12.86
N GLY A 316 -11.05 3.77 12.24
CA GLY A 316 -12.02 4.75 12.74
C GLY A 316 -12.97 5.23 11.65
N HIS A 317 -13.58 6.38 11.87
CA HIS A 317 -14.56 6.99 10.96
C HIS A 317 -14.05 8.29 10.31
N THR A 318 -12.75 8.55 10.40
CA THR A 318 -12.09 9.73 9.83
C THR A 318 -11.51 9.39 8.45
N PHE A 319 -11.56 10.34 7.53
CA PHE A 319 -11.13 10.16 6.15
C PHE A 319 -9.89 10.99 5.81
N MET A 320 -9.29 10.72 4.65
CA MET A 320 -8.03 11.37 4.22
C MET A 320 -8.16 12.88 4.03
N CYS A 321 -9.31 13.38 3.59
CA CYS A 321 -9.55 14.82 3.45
C CYS A 321 -9.51 15.54 4.81
N GLU A 322 -10.01 14.89 5.87
CA GLU A 322 -9.96 15.44 7.23
C GLU A 322 -8.53 15.44 7.77
N LEU A 323 -7.71 14.45 7.40
CA LEU A 323 -6.27 14.47 7.71
C LEU A 323 -5.56 15.61 6.98
N ASP A 324 -5.89 15.90 5.71
CA ASP A 324 -5.37 17.07 4.99
C ASP A 324 -5.70 18.37 5.71
N ASP A 325 -6.94 18.54 6.14
CA ASP A 325 -7.40 19.68 6.90
C ASP A 325 -6.68 19.81 8.26
N ALA A 326 -6.36 18.69 8.90
CA ALA A 326 -5.59 18.66 10.16
C ALA A 326 -4.10 19.04 9.98
N GLY A 327 -3.59 19.04 8.74
CA GLY A 327 -2.21 19.39 8.41
C GLY A 327 -1.44 18.33 7.64
N GLY A 328 -2.09 17.22 7.30
CA GLY A 328 -1.55 16.17 6.45
C GLY A 328 -0.34 15.45 7.04
N VAL A 329 0.42 14.82 6.17
CA VAL A 329 1.64 14.07 6.54
C VAL A 329 2.66 14.98 7.23
N GLN A 330 2.78 16.24 6.82
CA GLN A 330 3.74 17.18 7.43
C GLN A 330 3.42 17.42 8.91
N ALA A 331 2.13 17.50 9.29
CA ALA A 331 1.76 17.64 10.70
C ALA A 331 2.06 16.36 11.50
N VAL A 332 1.91 15.19 10.90
CA VAL A 332 2.32 13.91 11.52
C VAL A 332 3.83 13.88 11.76
N LEU A 333 4.63 14.26 10.76
CA LEU A 333 6.09 14.35 10.91
C LEU A 333 6.49 15.38 11.96
N ALA A 334 5.79 16.52 12.04
CA ALA A 334 6.03 17.53 13.06
C ALA A 334 5.73 16.99 14.47
N GLU A 335 4.64 16.21 14.66
CA GLU A 335 4.36 15.56 15.94
C GLU A 335 5.46 14.55 16.31
N LEU A 336 5.88 13.68 15.37
CA LEU A 336 6.94 12.71 15.60
C LEU A 336 8.30 13.36 15.94
N ALA A 337 8.61 14.50 15.33
CA ALA A 337 9.83 15.25 15.57
C ALA A 337 9.95 15.78 17.01
N LYS A 338 8.82 16.09 17.67
CA LYS A 338 8.81 16.57 19.07
C LYS A 338 9.48 15.60 20.05
N LYS A 339 9.42 14.30 19.75
CA LYS A 339 10.05 13.24 20.59
C LYS A 339 11.26 12.57 19.90
N ASN A 340 11.83 13.20 18.88
CA ASN A 340 12.96 12.68 18.11
C ASN A 340 12.73 11.24 17.56
N LEU A 341 11.50 10.95 17.13
CA LEU A 341 11.14 9.64 16.58
C LEU A 341 11.51 9.48 15.10
N ILE A 342 11.86 10.58 14.45
CA ILE A 342 12.33 10.65 13.06
C ILE A 342 13.62 11.44 12.97
N ASP A 343 14.42 11.16 11.95
CA ASP A 343 15.59 11.96 11.58
C ASP A 343 15.14 13.12 10.68
N THR A 344 15.09 14.31 11.26
CA THR A 344 14.63 15.52 10.55
C THR A 344 15.71 16.17 9.68
N SER A 345 16.97 15.69 9.77
CA SER A 345 18.09 16.24 9.00
C SER A 345 18.14 15.75 7.55
N VAL A 346 17.37 14.70 7.22
CA VAL A 346 17.39 14.09 5.88
C VAL A 346 16.74 15.01 4.84
N MET A 347 17.33 14.99 3.66
CA MET A 347 16.91 15.79 2.49
C MET A 347 15.64 15.25 1.86
N THR A 348 14.86 16.09 1.22
CA THR A 348 13.68 15.71 0.45
C THR A 348 13.70 16.32 -0.96
N VAL A 349 12.78 15.89 -1.82
CA VAL A 349 12.62 16.45 -3.19
C VAL A 349 12.29 17.95 -3.19
N THR A 350 11.94 18.55 -2.05
CA THR A 350 11.76 20.01 -1.95
C THR A 350 13.11 20.75 -2.06
N GLY A 351 14.23 20.05 -2.00
CA GLY A 351 15.56 20.63 -1.87
C GLY A 351 15.87 21.15 -0.47
N LYS A 352 15.05 20.76 0.50
CA LYS A 352 15.13 21.10 1.94
C LYS A 352 15.09 19.83 2.77
N THR A 353 15.54 19.93 4.01
CA THR A 353 15.41 18.86 5.00
C THR A 353 13.98 18.72 5.51
N ILE A 354 13.67 17.59 6.16
CA ILE A 354 12.39 17.43 6.86
C ILE A 354 12.21 18.53 7.91
N ALA A 355 13.25 18.88 8.68
CA ALA A 355 13.19 19.97 9.67
C ALA A 355 12.72 21.28 9.06
N GLU A 356 13.26 21.65 7.89
CA GLU A 356 12.87 22.88 7.18
C GLU A 356 11.44 22.81 6.63
N ASN A 357 10.99 21.62 6.14
CA ASN A 357 9.66 21.44 5.62
C ASN A 357 8.57 21.50 6.70
N ILE A 358 8.85 20.96 7.89
CA ILE A 358 7.88 20.96 9.01
C ILE A 358 7.95 22.23 9.86
N ASN A 359 8.89 23.12 9.60
CA ASN A 359 9.02 24.37 10.36
C ASN A 359 7.76 25.24 10.19
N GLY A 360 7.10 25.55 11.32
CA GLY A 360 5.84 26.30 11.34
C GLY A 360 4.60 25.50 10.96
N VAL A 361 4.72 24.20 10.68
CA VAL A 361 3.56 23.33 10.48
C VAL A 361 2.85 23.09 11.80
N VAL A 362 1.53 23.27 11.82
CA VAL A 362 0.68 23.14 12.99
C VAL A 362 -0.35 22.03 12.78
N ASN A 363 -0.52 21.19 13.78
CA ASN A 363 -1.67 20.31 13.87
C ASN A 363 -2.93 21.13 14.14
N ARG A 364 -3.81 21.23 13.14
CA ARG A 364 -5.01 22.08 13.18
C ARG A 364 -6.23 21.40 13.77
N ASN A 365 -6.19 20.07 13.92
CA ASN A 365 -7.30 19.30 14.50
C ASN A 365 -6.79 18.14 15.37
N PRO A 366 -6.67 18.35 16.71
CA PRO A 366 -6.19 17.33 17.64
C PRO A 366 -7.14 16.13 17.82
N GLU A 367 -8.35 16.18 17.29
CA GLU A 367 -9.26 15.03 17.32
C GLU A 367 -8.96 14.05 16.18
N ILE A 368 -8.51 14.55 15.05
CA ILE A 368 -8.16 13.77 13.86
C ILE A 368 -6.72 13.26 13.96
N LEU A 369 -5.78 14.19 14.22
CA LEU A 369 -4.37 13.91 14.49
C LEU A 369 -4.10 14.18 15.97
N ARG A 370 -4.00 13.13 16.77
CA ARG A 370 -3.70 13.27 18.19
C ARG A 370 -2.30 13.87 18.39
N PRO A 371 -2.16 14.81 19.36
CA PRO A 371 -0.85 15.24 19.80
C PRO A 371 -0.03 14.05 20.31
N ILE A 372 1.29 14.11 20.13
CA ILE A 372 2.21 13.04 20.52
C ILE A 372 2.18 12.74 22.03
N GLU A 373 1.71 13.71 22.85
CA GLU A 373 1.54 13.57 24.29
C GLU A 373 0.24 12.84 24.69
N ASN A 374 -0.73 12.73 23.75
CA ASN A 374 -2.03 12.10 24.01
C ASN A 374 -2.46 11.26 22.79
N PRO A 375 -1.72 10.20 22.44
CA PRO A 375 -1.99 9.35 21.27
C PRO A 375 -3.23 8.47 21.46
N PHE A 376 -3.71 7.85 20.38
CA PHE A 376 -4.71 6.78 20.46
C PHE A 376 -4.14 5.51 21.10
N SER A 377 -2.85 5.24 20.86
CA SER A 377 -2.09 4.13 21.45
C SER A 377 -0.62 4.52 21.57
N ASP A 378 0.03 4.09 22.65
CA ASP A 378 1.47 4.32 22.88
C ASP A 378 2.36 3.53 21.90
N ASN A 379 1.79 2.55 21.20
CA ASN A 379 2.47 1.74 20.19
C ASN A 379 1.88 1.97 18.80
N GLY A 380 2.69 1.67 17.79
CA GLY A 380 2.33 1.81 16.39
C GLY A 380 1.18 0.94 15.92
N GLY A 381 0.58 1.33 14.80
CA GLY A 381 -0.59 0.67 14.22
C GLY A 381 -0.35 -0.74 13.65
N ILE A 382 0.92 -1.17 13.49
CA ILE A 382 1.30 -2.47 12.93
C ILE A 382 2.18 -3.23 13.92
N ALA A 383 2.01 -4.57 13.98
CA ALA A 383 2.86 -5.49 14.71
C ALA A 383 3.24 -6.69 13.85
N ILE A 384 4.43 -7.24 14.09
CA ILE A 384 4.93 -8.45 13.43
C ILE A 384 5.16 -9.51 14.50
N LEU A 385 4.44 -10.62 14.41
CA LEU A 385 4.53 -11.72 15.36
C LEU A 385 5.49 -12.78 14.83
N PHE A 386 6.33 -13.28 15.72
CA PHE A 386 7.29 -14.36 15.45
C PHE A 386 7.03 -15.57 16.33
N GLY A 387 7.45 -16.73 15.86
CA GLY A 387 7.35 -17.98 16.62
C GLY A 387 7.44 -19.21 15.73
N ASN A 388 7.17 -20.38 16.30
CA ASN A 388 7.30 -21.64 15.58
C ASN A 388 6.31 -21.77 14.39
N LEU A 389 5.21 -21.02 14.39
CA LEU A 389 4.26 -20.98 13.27
C LEU A 389 4.71 -20.02 12.17
N ALA A 390 5.36 -18.93 12.52
CA ALA A 390 5.86 -17.91 11.58
C ALA A 390 7.29 -17.47 11.97
N PRO A 391 8.30 -18.30 11.73
CA PRO A 391 9.68 -17.99 12.14
C PRO A 391 10.26 -16.75 11.44
N ASN A 392 9.79 -16.42 10.24
CA ASN A 392 10.18 -15.22 9.51
C ASN A 392 9.16 -14.07 9.62
N GLY A 393 8.17 -14.22 10.53
CA GLY A 393 7.19 -13.21 10.85
C GLY A 393 5.83 -13.36 10.15
N THR A 394 4.82 -12.80 10.79
CA THR A 394 3.47 -12.58 10.27
C THR A 394 2.98 -11.21 10.73
N VAL A 395 2.26 -10.50 9.88
CA VAL A 395 1.92 -9.08 10.07
C VAL A 395 0.47 -8.92 10.47
N VAL A 396 0.21 -8.07 11.46
CA VAL A 396 -1.14 -7.69 11.88
C VAL A 396 -1.30 -6.19 11.97
N LYS A 397 -2.45 -5.67 11.54
CA LYS A 397 -2.85 -4.27 11.75
C LYS A 397 -3.38 -4.14 13.19
N ARG A 398 -2.49 -3.83 14.13
CA ARG A 398 -2.80 -3.68 15.56
C ARG A 398 -3.89 -2.63 15.81
N SER A 399 -3.85 -1.50 15.10
CA SER A 399 -4.81 -0.41 15.24
C SER A 399 -6.25 -0.77 14.89
N ALA A 400 -6.47 -1.86 14.15
CA ALA A 400 -7.79 -2.38 13.79
C ALA A 400 -8.19 -3.64 14.59
N CYS A 401 -7.38 -4.04 15.56
CA CYS A 401 -7.59 -5.25 16.35
C CYS A 401 -8.43 -4.94 17.59
N ALA A 402 -9.44 -5.78 17.87
CA ALA A 402 -10.23 -5.68 19.09
C ALA A 402 -9.37 -6.03 20.32
N LYS A 403 -9.62 -5.35 21.45
CA LYS A 403 -8.85 -5.58 22.69
C LYS A 403 -8.89 -7.04 23.15
N GLU A 404 -10.01 -7.71 22.94
CA GLU A 404 -10.28 -9.11 23.29
C GLU A 404 -9.36 -10.08 22.54
N LEU A 405 -8.91 -9.70 21.33
CA LEU A 405 -8.06 -10.51 20.47
C LEU A 405 -6.57 -10.12 20.53
N MET A 406 -6.19 -9.15 21.37
CA MET A 406 -4.76 -8.81 21.56
C MET A 406 -3.94 -9.97 22.10
N LYS A 407 -4.58 -10.89 22.84
CA LYS A 407 -4.05 -12.20 23.21
C LYS A 407 -5.16 -13.24 23.06
N HIS A 408 -4.93 -14.24 22.24
CA HIS A 408 -5.95 -15.25 21.93
C HIS A 408 -5.32 -16.65 21.82
N THR A 409 -6.08 -17.65 22.26
CA THR A 409 -5.73 -19.07 22.08
C THR A 409 -6.98 -19.81 21.63
N GLY A 410 -6.91 -20.50 20.51
CA GLY A 410 -8.04 -21.22 19.98
C GLY A 410 -7.68 -22.41 19.10
N PRO A 411 -8.67 -23.28 18.78
CA PRO A 411 -8.48 -24.37 17.85
C PRO A 411 -8.38 -23.87 16.40
N ALA A 412 -7.48 -24.45 15.64
CA ALA A 412 -7.32 -24.15 14.21
C ALA A 412 -8.48 -24.72 13.38
N ARG A 413 -9.02 -23.91 12.49
CA ARG A 413 -9.91 -24.29 11.40
C ARG A 413 -9.15 -24.09 10.09
N VAL A 414 -8.79 -25.18 9.42
CA VAL A 414 -7.76 -25.19 8.37
C VAL A 414 -8.38 -25.29 6.99
N PHE A 415 -8.03 -24.34 6.10
CA PHE A 415 -8.50 -24.24 4.73
C PHE A 415 -7.31 -24.07 3.77
N ASN A 416 -7.39 -24.65 2.57
CA ASN A 416 -6.30 -24.61 1.60
C ASN A 416 -6.47 -23.50 0.53
N ASP A 417 -7.56 -22.76 0.61
CA ASP A 417 -7.81 -21.53 -0.17
C ASP A 417 -8.91 -20.66 0.47
N GLU A 418 -9.08 -19.45 -0.07
CA GLU A 418 -10.09 -18.49 0.39
C GLU A 418 -11.52 -19.02 0.20
N SER A 419 -11.78 -19.76 -0.88
CA SER A 419 -13.14 -20.21 -1.23
C SER A 419 -13.64 -21.24 -0.23
N GLU A 420 -12.79 -22.20 0.18
CA GLU A 420 -13.11 -23.17 1.24
C GLU A 420 -13.43 -22.46 2.58
N ALA A 421 -12.62 -21.46 2.94
CA ALA A 421 -12.86 -20.68 4.15
C ALA A 421 -14.17 -19.90 4.07
N MET A 422 -14.45 -19.27 2.93
CA MET A 422 -15.69 -18.51 2.72
C MET A 422 -16.93 -19.41 2.78
N GLU A 423 -16.86 -20.60 2.20
CA GLU A 423 -17.94 -21.60 2.28
C GLU A 423 -18.23 -22.02 3.73
N ALA A 424 -17.18 -22.25 4.52
CA ALA A 424 -17.31 -22.58 5.95
C ALA A 424 -17.94 -21.43 6.76
N VAL A 425 -17.58 -20.18 6.47
CA VAL A 425 -18.19 -19.00 7.10
C VAL A 425 -19.67 -18.88 6.73
N GLN A 426 -20.02 -19.02 5.45
CA GLN A 426 -21.40 -18.97 4.98
C GLN A 426 -22.26 -20.06 5.62
N LYS A 427 -21.72 -21.27 5.79
CA LYS A 427 -22.39 -22.39 6.46
C LYS A 427 -22.40 -22.28 8.00
N GLN A 428 -21.92 -21.17 8.57
CA GLN A 428 -21.83 -20.92 10.02
C GLN A 428 -21.06 -22.01 10.78
N GLN A 429 -20.01 -22.57 10.14
CA GLN A 429 -19.18 -23.60 10.73
C GLN A 429 -18.04 -23.04 11.61
N ILE A 430 -17.73 -21.75 11.45
CA ILE A 430 -16.77 -21.03 12.29
C ILE A 430 -17.44 -20.58 13.57
N LYS A 431 -16.80 -20.83 14.70
CA LYS A 431 -17.34 -20.57 16.03
C LYS A 431 -16.48 -19.55 16.78
N LYS A 432 -17.10 -18.93 17.77
CA LYS A 432 -16.39 -18.08 18.74
C LYS A 432 -15.21 -18.83 19.34
N GLY A 433 -14.03 -18.21 19.31
CA GLY A 433 -12.78 -18.76 19.83
C GLY A 433 -11.93 -19.51 18.80
N ASP A 434 -12.43 -19.75 17.59
CA ASP A 434 -11.66 -20.40 16.54
C ASP A 434 -10.51 -19.52 16.03
N VAL A 435 -9.46 -20.18 15.49
CA VAL A 435 -8.39 -19.57 14.72
C VAL A 435 -8.49 -20.11 13.28
N VAL A 436 -8.96 -19.28 12.36
CA VAL A 436 -9.08 -19.63 10.95
C VAL A 436 -7.71 -19.57 10.28
N VAL A 437 -7.26 -20.65 9.68
CA VAL A 437 -5.97 -20.76 8.97
C VAL A 437 -6.24 -20.98 7.49
N ILE A 438 -5.89 -19.98 6.65
CA ILE A 438 -6.01 -20.05 5.20
C ILE A 438 -4.60 -20.11 4.62
N ARG A 439 -4.25 -21.22 3.99
CA ARG A 439 -2.89 -21.51 3.52
C ARG A 439 -2.85 -21.75 2.01
N TYR A 440 -1.64 -21.77 1.45
CA TYR A 440 -1.39 -21.85 0.01
C TYR A 440 -1.94 -20.65 -0.78
N GLU A 441 -1.99 -19.49 -0.13
CA GLU A 441 -2.30 -18.18 -0.71
C GLU A 441 -1.08 -17.22 -0.69
N GLY A 442 0.10 -17.77 -0.33
CA GLY A 442 1.38 -17.04 -0.32
C GLY A 442 1.94 -16.75 -1.71
N PRO A 443 3.13 -16.11 -1.79
CA PRO A 443 3.72 -15.67 -3.06
C PRO A 443 3.84 -16.75 -4.13
N LYS A 444 4.22 -17.96 -3.76
CA LYS A 444 4.36 -19.12 -4.68
C LYS A 444 3.11 -19.98 -4.74
N GLY A 445 2.50 -20.25 -3.60
CA GLY A 445 1.37 -21.18 -3.48
C GLY A 445 0.06 -20.63 -4.05
N GLY A 446 -0.22 -19.35 -3.78
CA GLY A 446 -1.28 -18.56 -4.40
C GLY A 446 -0.68 -17.42 -5.19
N PRO A 447 -0.12 -17.67 -6.41
CA PRO A 447 0.66 -16.66 -7.11
C PRO A 447 -0.05 -15.33 -7.19
N GLY A 448 0.63 -14.26 -6.69
CA GLY A 448 0.05 -12.94 -6.54
C GLY A 448 -0.46 -12.62 -5.15
N MET A 449 -0.37 -13.56 -4.17
CA MET A 449 -0.77 -13.29 -2.77
C MET A 449 -2.07 -12.48 -2.70
N ARG A 450 -3.19 -13.02 -3.18
CA ARG A 450 -4.45 -12.25 -3.24
C ARG A 450 -4.80 -11.63 -1.88
N GLU A 451 -5.36 -10.44 -1.91
CA GLU A 451 -5.93 -9.81 -0.72
C GLU A 451 -7.32 -10.41 -0.45
N MET A 452 -7.50 -10.90 0.77
CA MET A 452 -8.77 -11.47 1.21
C MET A 452 -9.50 -10.44 2.07
N LEU A 453 -10.70 -10.06 1.67
CA LEU A 453 -11.60 -9.19 2.41
C LEU A 453 -12.94 -9.87 2.66
N ALA A 454 -13.39 -10.71 1.72
CA ALA A 454 -14.70 -11.34 1.79
C ALA A 454 -14.88 -12.18 3.06
N VAL A 455 -13.90 -13.00 3.42
CA VAL A 455 -13.93 -13.85 4.63
C VAL A 455 -14.01 -13.00 5.90
N THR A 456 -13.16 -11.95 6.01
CA THR A 456 -13.14 -11.07 7.19
C THR A 456 -14.41 -10.24 7.31
N ALA A 457 -14.94 -9.72 6.20
CA ALA A 457 -16.21 -8.99 6.17
C ALA A 457 -17.41 -9.88 6.53
N ALA A 458 -17.43 -11.14 6.04
CA ALA A 458 -18.49 -12.10 6.37
C ALA A 458 -18.48 -12.48 7.88
N LEU A 459 -17.31 -12.67 8.48
CA LEU A 459 -17.17 -12.90 9.92
C LEU A 459 -17.63 -11.68 10.73
N ALA A 460 -17.28 -10.48 10.30
CA ALA A 460 -17.76 -9.25 10.95
C ALA A 460 -19.29 -9.11 10.83
N GLY A 461 -19.86 -9.44 9.65
CA GLY A 461 -21.31 -9.47 9.45
C GLY A 461 -22.06 -10.44 10.39
N GLN A 462 -21.40 -11.54 10.77
CA GLN A 462 -21.89 -12.51 11.76
C GLN A 462 -21.62 -12.10 13.21
N GLY A 463 -20.87 -11.01 13.44
CA GLY A 463 -20.50 -10.54 14.78
C GLY A 463 -19.37 -11.35 15.44
N LEU A 464 -18.54 -12.01 14.65
CA LEU A 464 -17.41 -12.85 15.09
C LEU A 464 -16.05 -12.14 15.01
N ASP A 465 -15.99 -10.91 14.53
CA ASP A 465 -14.76 -10.12 14.34
C ASP A 465 -13.97 -9.85 15.63
N LYS A 466 -14.62 -9.96 16.79
CA LYS A 466 -14.00 -9.81 18.12
C LYS A 466 -13.66 -11.13 18.81
N ASP A 467 -14.01 -12.26 18.19
CA ASP A 467 -13.95 -13.58 18.82
C ASP A 467 -13.14 -14.60 18.00
N VAL A 468 -12.85 -14.31 16.74
CA VAL A 468 -12.15 -15.20 15.81
C VAL A 468 -10.90 -14.51 15.27
N ALA A 469 -9.76 -15.21 15.37
CA ALA A 469 -8.53 -14.77 14.72
C ALA A 469 -8.35 -15.46 13.37
N LEU A 470 -7.68 -14.79 12.43
CA LEU A 470 -7.37 -15.32 11.10
C LEU A 470 -5.86 -15.30 10.86
N ILE A 471 -5.33 -16.34 10.23
CA ILE A 471 -3.92 -16.45 9.86
C ILE A 471 -3.82 -16.92 8.42
N THR A 472 -2.95 -16.29 7.62
CA THR A 472 -2.70 -16.69 6.23
C THR A 472 -1.27 -16.42 5.80
N ASP A 473 -0.77 -17.24 4.87
CA ASP A 473 0.46 -16.94 4.13
C ASP A 473 0.23 -15.99 2.93
N GLY A 474 -1.05 -15.71 2.62
CA GLY A 474 -1.48 -14.65 1.70
C GLY A 474 -1.56 -13.29 2.38
N ARG A 475 -2.50 -12.44 1.95
CA ARG A 475 -2.73 -11.10 2.48
C ARG A 475 -4.18 -10.91 2.91
N PHE A 476 -4.37 -10.06 3.92
CA PHE A 476 -5.68 -9.45 4.17
C PHE A 476 -5.69 -8.02 3.62
N SER A 477 -6.85 -7.58 3.18
CA SER A 477 -7.03 -6.22 2.68
C SER A 477 -6.68 -5.18 3.75
N GLY A 478 -6.15 -4.03 3.34
CA GLY A 478 -5.96 -2.88 4.23
C GLY A 478 -7.25 -2.37 4.87
N ALA A 479 -8.42 -2.78 4.33
CA ALA A 479 -9.75 -2.51 4.86
C ALA A 479 -10.22 -3.50 5.94
N THR A 480 -9.45 -4.54 6.26
CA THR A 480 -9.81 -5.57 7.23
C THR A 480 -9.80 -5.06 8.66
N ARG A 481 -10.80 -5.50 9.46
CA ARG A 481 -10.88 -5.34 10.92
C ARG A 481 -10.64 -6.68 11.62
N GLY A 482 -10.25 -6.65 12.90
CA GLY A 482 -10.02 -7.83 13.74
C GLY A 482 -8.59 -8.35 13.69
N ALA A 483 -8.33 -9.46 14.40
CA ALA A 483 -7.02 -10.10 14.48
C ALA A 483 -6.74 -10.92 13.21
N SER A 484 -6.38 -10.24 12.13
CA SER A 484 -6.07 -10.85 10.83
C SER A 484 -4.58 -10.76 10.55
N LEU A 485 -3.89 -11.90 10.67
CA LEU A 485 -2.45 -12.05 10.55
C LEU A 485 -2.11 -12.55 9.14
N GLY A 486 -1.55 -11.67 8.32
CA GLY A 486 -1.12 -11.99 6.94
C GLY A 486 0.38 -12.18 6.81
N HIS A 487 0.82 -12.52 5.60
CA HIS A 487 2.24 -12.68 5.22
C HIS A 487 2.97 -13.74 6.05
N CYS A 488 2.26 -14.75 6.61
CA CYS A 488 2.88 -15.78 7.43
C CYS A 488 4.04 -16.45 6.67
N SER A 489 5.23 -16.32 7.19
CA SER A 489 6.45 -16.72 6.50
C SER A 489 7.30 -17.66 7.34
N PRO A 490 7.88 -18.73 6.70
CA PRO A 490 7.73 -19.15 5.31
C PRO A 490 6.33 -19.65 4.95
N GLU A 491 5.90 -19.43 3.67
CA GLU A 491 4.59 -19.87 3.19
C GLU A 491 4.41 -21.40 3.12
N ALA A 492 3.17 -21.86 3.05
CA ALA A 492 2.82 -23.28 3.01
C ALA A 492 3.40 -24.00 1.76
N ALA A 493 3.43 -23.35 0.61
CA ALA A 493 3.90 -23.96 -0.65
C ALA A 493 5.38 -24.36 -0.65
N VAL A 494 6.19 -23.77 0.24
CA VAL A 494 7.59 -24.14 0.43
C VAL A 494 7.81 -25.01 1.68
N GLY A 495 6.74 -25.55 2.25
CA GLY A 495 6.80 -26.37 3.47
C GLY A 495 7.06 -25.56 4.74
N GLY A 496 6.64 -24.29 4.78
CA GLY A 496 6.61 -23.49 5.99
C GLY A 496 5.71 -24.09 7.06
N PRO A 497 5.88 -23.72 8.35
CA PRO A 497 5.12 -24.32 9.46
C PRO A 497 3.60 -24.21 9.30
N ILE A 498 3.09 -23.18 8.65
CA ILE A 498 1.65 -23.03 8.38
C ILE A 498 1.08 -24.21 7.55
N ALA A 499 1.90 -24.87 6.70
CA ALA A 499 1.51 -26.07 5.97
C ALA A 499 1.28 -27.28 6.89
N LEU A 500 1.88 -27.27 8.08
CA LEU A 500 1.88 -28.39 9.02
C LEU A 500 0.74 -28.32 10.04
N VAL A 501 -0.02 -27.23 10.05
CA VAL A 501 -1.19 -27.07 10.93
C VAL A 501 -2.26 -28.08 10.55
N LYS A 502 -2.79 -28.80 11.55
CA LYS A 502 -3.92 -29.72 11.40
C LYS A 502 -5.18 -29.13 12.04
N GLU A 503 -6.34 -29.59 11.55
CA GLU A 503 -7.63 -29.20 12.11
C GLU A 503 -7.67 -29.49 13.61
N GLY A 504 -8.09 -28.49 14.42
CA GLY A 504 -8.18 -28.57 15.88
C GLY A 504 -6.86 -28.34 16.63
N ASP A 505 -5.71 -28.18 15.97
CA ASP A 505 -4.48 -27.78 16.64
C ASP A 505 -4.68 -26.46 17.40
N LYS A 506 -4.13 -26.34 18.60
CA LYS A 506 -4.17 -25.09 19.35
C LYS A 506 -3.14 -24.10 18.81
N ILE A 507 -3.60 -22.87 18.53
CA ILE A 507 -2.72 -21.75 18.18
C ILE A 507 -2.89 -20.65 19.22
N THR A 508 -1.78 -20.17 19.76
CA THR A 508 -1.72 -19.01 20.66
C THR A 508 -1.07 -17.85 19.93
N LEU A 509 -1.74 -16.69 19.94
CA LEU A 509 -1.17 -15.42 19.48
C LEU A 509 -1.20 -14.42 20.63
N ASP A 510 -0.14 -13.59 20.73
CA ASP A 510 -0.04 -12.47 21.66
C ASP A 510 0.57 -11.29 20.90
N ILE A 511 -0.30 -10.35 20.48
CA ILE A 511 0.07 -9.20 19.66
C ILE A 511 0.97 -8.26 20.47
N ASN A 512 0.75 -8.14 21.79
CA ASN A 512 1.56 -7.28 22.64
C ASN A 512 2.96 -7.84 22.88
N ALA A 513 3.07 -9.19 22.94
CA ALA A 513 4.35 -9.87 23.09
C ALA A 513 5.03 -10.20 21.75
N TYR A 514 4.43 -9.78 20.61
CA TYR A 514 4.92 -10.09 19.25
C TYR A 514 5.14 -11.58 19.01
N SER A 515 4.29 -12.44 19.57
CA SER A 515 4.47 -13.88 19.52
C SER A 515 3.29 -14.62 18.92
N ILE A 516 3.61 -15.68 18.15
CA ILE A 516 2.64 -16.63 17.62
C ILE A 516 3.17 -18.05 17.79
N LYS A 517 2.35 -18.94 18.31
CA LYS A 517 2.77 -20.31 18.63
C LYS A 517 1.74 -21.33 18.22
N LEU A 518 2.17 -22.33 17.48
CA LEU A 518 1.45 -23.57 17.28
C LEU A 518 1.79 -24.48 18.47
N GLU A 519 0.80 -24.83 19.30
CA GLU A 519 0.96 -25.61 20.52
C GLU A 519 1.11 -27.12 20.22
N VAL A 520 2.10 -27.44 19.42
CA VAL A 520 2.48 -28.78 18.99
C VAL A 520 3.96 -28.98 19.32
N SER A 521 4.35 -30.18 19.76
CA SER A 521 5.75 -30.44 20.10
C SER A 521 6.66 -30.39 18.87
N ASP A 522 7.94 -30.09 19.10
CA ASP A 522 8.92 -30.00 18.01
C ASP A 522 9.09 -31.37 17.31
N GLU A 523 8.98 -32.47 18.03
CA GLU A 523 9.04 -33.82 17.47
C GLU A 523 7.87 -34.08 16.50
N GLU A 524 6.65 -33.70 16.91
CA GLU A 524 5.47 -33.83 16.03
C GLU A 524 5.58 -32.91 14.81
N LEU A 525 6.08 -31.69 14.98
CA LEU A 525 6.31 -30.78 13.85
C LEU A 525 7.35 -31.33 12.87
N GLN A 526 8.44 -31.92 13.37
CA GLN A 526 9.45 -32.57 12.52
C GLN A 526 8.86 -33.77 11.78
N LYS A 527 8.05 -34.59 12.45
CA LYS A 527 7.33 -35.70 11.83
C LYS A 527 6.40 -35.20 10.70
N ARG A 528 5.55 -34.22 11.01
CA ARG A 528 4.65 -33.61 9.98
C ARG A 528 5.43 -33.05 8.81
N LYS A 529 6.58 -32.42 9.06
CA LYS A 529 7.44 -31.89 8.01
C LYS A 529 8.05 -32.99 7.13
N ALA A 530 8.44 -34.12 7.71
CA ALA A 530 8.93 -35.28 6.97
C ALA A 530 7.83 -35.92 6.09
N GLU A 531 6.58 -35.85 6.52
CA GLU A 531 5.40 -36.37 5.80
C GLU A 531 4.87 -35.38 4.73
N TRP A 532 5.23 -34.06 4.86
CA TRP A 532 4.74 -33.02 3.96
C TRP A 532 5.25 -33.22 2.54
N LYS A 533 4.37 -33.03 1.58
CA LYS A 533 4.68 -33.06 0.15
C LYS A 533 4.30 -31.73 -0.48
N ALA A 534 5.14 -31.24 -1.39
CA ALA A 534 4.81 -30.05 -2.17
C ALA A 534 3.54 -30.28 -2.96
N ILE A 535 2.66 -29.26 -2.95
CA ILE A 535 1.45 -29.29 -3.78
C ILE A 535 1.80 -29.06 -5.24
N GLU A 536 0.97 -29.57 -6.13
CA GLU A 536 1.03 -29.18 -7.54
C GLU A 536 0.78 -27.67 -7.69
N PRO A 537 1.54 -26.99 -8.58
CA PRO A 537 1.31 -25.57 -8.80
C PRO A 537 -0.14 -25.28 -9.22
N LYS A 538 -0.81 -24.37 -8.50
CA LYS A 538 -2.19 -23.96 -8.81
C LYS A 538 -2.30 -23.34 -10.21
N VAL A 539 -1.24 -22.69 -10.72
CA VAL A 539 -1.17 -22.06 -12.04
C VAL A 539 0.03 -22.59 -12.80
N LYS A 540 -0.19 -23.16 -13.99
CA LYS A 540 0.86 -23.84 -14.79
C LYS A 540 1.32 -23.03 -16.02
N THR A 541 0.60 -21.98 -16.40
CA THR A 541 0.88 -21.19 -17.62
C THR A 541 0.72 -19.68 -17.36
N GLY A 542 1.17 -18.87 -18.31
CA GLY A 542 1.01 -17.42 -18.26
C GLY A 542 1.94 -16.71 -17.28
N TYR A 543 1.58 -15.46 -16.95
CA TYR A 543 2.43 -14.61 -16.12
C TYR A 543 2.54 -15.11 -14.68
N LEU A 544 1.43 -15.53 -14.08
CA LEU A 544 1.42 -16.03 -12.70
C LEU A 544 2.31 -17.28 -12.52
N ALA A 545 2.40 -18.17 -13.53
CA ALA A 545 3.30 -19.32 -13.48
C ALA A 545 4.79 -18.89 -13.54
N ARG A 546 5.12 -17.84 -14.28
CA ARG A 546 6.47 -17.26 -14.31
C ARG A 546 6.80 -16.58 -12.97
N TYR A 547 5.86 -15.79 -12.47
CA TYR A 547 5.98 -15.11 -11.17
C TYR A 547 6.24 -16.12 -10.05
N ALA A 548 5.45 -17.19 -9.93
CA ALA A 548 5.60 -18.22 -8.89
C ALA A 548 6.99 -18.88 -8.87
N LYS A 549 7.68 -18.95 -10.02
CA LYS A 549 9.04 -19.53 -10.10
C LYS A 549 10.11 -18.60 -9.53
N LEU A 550 9.93 -17.30 -9.68
CA LEU A 550 10.96 -16.29 -9.40
C LEU A 550 10.71 -15.57 -8.08
N VAL A 551 9.47 -15.55 -7.59
CA VAL A 551 9.11 -14.74 -6.42
C VAL A 551 9.78 -15.25 -5.14
N SER A 552 10.30 -14.30 -4.38
CA SER A 552 10.84 -14.52 -3.04
C SER A 552 9.73 -14.62 -1.97
N SER A 553 10.11 -14.89 -0.73
CA SER A 553 9.17 -14.97 0.38
C SER A 553 8.62 -13.59 0.77
N ALA A 554 7.41 -13.57 1.37
CA ALA A 554 6.72 -12.35 1.77
C ALA A 554 7.54 -11.48 2.75
N HIS A 555 8.29 -12.07 3.68
CA HIS A 555 9.15 -11.32 4.60
C HIS A 555 10.29 -10.55 3.92
N LYS A 556 10.61 -10.90 2.67
CA LYS A 556 11.56 -10.18 1.82
C LYS A 556 10.88 -9.19 0.87
N GLY A 557 9.56 -9.02 0.95
CA GLY A 557 8.79 -8.14 0.08
C GLY A 557 8.13 -8.82 -1.13
N ALA A 558 8.22 -10.16 -1.27
CA ALA A 558 7.70 -10.92 -2.41
C ALA A 558 8.14 -10.31 -3.75
N ILE A 559 9.44 -10.12 -3.92
CA ILE A 559 10.11 -9.58 -5.12
C ILE A 559 10.50 -10.71 -6.07
N LEU A 560 10.74 -10.40 -7.33
CA LEU A 560 11.31 -11.35 -8.31
C LEU A 560 12.84 -11.35 -8.20
N GLU A 561 13.41 -12.55 -7.95
CA GLU A 561 14.85 -12.83 -7.88
C GLU A 561 15.29 -13.76 -9.01
#